data_6daaf9f6286bda36fc88b76717573f9f
#
_entry.id   6daaf9f6286bda36fc88b76717573f9f
#
_cell.length_a   1.000
_cell.length_b   1.000
_cell.length_c   1.000
_cell.angle_alpha   90.00
_cell.angle_beta   90.00
_cell.angle_gamma   90.00
#
_symmetry.space_group_name_H-M   'P 1'
#
loop_
_entity.id
_entity.type
_entity.pdbx_description
1 polymer ?
#
loop_
_entity_poly.entity_id
_entity_poly.type
_entity_poly.pdbx_seq_one_letter_code
_entity_poly.pdbx_strand_id
1 'polypeptide(L)'
;PEKILRALYEFFNSHPRSSKRFLQFADRHNIWPDAGFKADEVTSESFLIALNTAIINQTTMNDITKLTLPIAILSGKLDPLIVERNLKKLAKDHNNITHTSMATQRHEITDKYAKKLSEIMKDYLAGKYSPETSHPITKSKRGSL
;
A
#
# COMPACT_ATOMS: atom_id res chain seq x y z
N PRO A 1 1.39 -12.38 0.88
CA PRO A 1 0.56 -11.87 -0.23
C PRO A 1 1.23 -12.04 -1.59
N GLU A 2 2.52 -11.65 -1.74
CA GLU A 2 3.22 -11.71 -3.04
C GLU A 2 3.22 -13.12 -3.66
N LYS A 3 3.50 -14.15 -2.89
CA LYS A 3 3.49 -15.54 -3.40
C LYS A 3 2.11 -15.96 -3.92
N ILE A 4 1.04 -15.54 -3.25
CA ILE A 4 -0.33 -15.82 -3.66
C ILE A 4 -0.67 -15.07 -4.95
N LEU A 5 -0.33 -13.79 -5.02
CA LEU A 5 -0.56 -12.97 -6.22
C LEU A 5 0.23 -13.49 -7.41
N ARG A 6 1.47 -13.93 -7.20
CA ARG A 6 2.30 -14.53 -8.25
C ARG A 6 1.73 -15.86 -8.73
N ALA A 7 1.28 -16.73 -7.82
CA ALA A 7 0.62 -17.98 -8.18
C ALA A 7 -0.70 -17.76 -8.93
N LEU A 8 -1.49 -16.76 -8.53
CA LEU A 8 -2.71 -16.35 -9.26
C LEU A 8 -2.38 -15.83 -10.65
N TYR A 9 -1.35 -15.01 -10.78
CA TYR A 9 -0.89 -14.52 -12.08
C TYR A 9 -0.50 -15.68 -12.99
N GLU A 10 0.34 -16.60 -12.52
CA GLU A 10 0.78 -17.77 -13.29
C GLU A 10 -0.41 -18.65 -13.71
N PHE A 11 -1.35 -18.89 -12.77
CA PHE A 11 -2.56 -19.65 -13.07
C PHE A 11 -3.41 -18.98 -14.14
N PHE A 12 -3.70 -17.68 -14.01
CA PHE A 12 -4.54 -16.98 -14.97
C PHE A 12 -3.86 -16.77 -16.32
N ASN A 13 -2.55 -16.57 -16.34
CA ASN A 13 -1.78 -16.49 -17.58
C ASN A 13 -1.82 -17.82 -18.36
N SER A 14 -1.79 -18.94 -17.63
CA SER A 14 -1.89 -20.29 -18.23
C SER A 14 -3.35 -20.67 -18.59
N HIS A 15 -4.35 -20.00 -18.01
CA HIS A 15 -5.76 -20.34 -18.15
C HIS A 15 -6.64 -19.11 -18.49
N PRO A 16 -6.55 -18.51 -19.69
CA PRO A 16 -7.25 -17.25 -20.03
C PRO A 16 -8.77 -17.31 -19.85
N ARG A 17 -9.38 -18.48 -20.12
CA ARG A 17 -10.84 -18.67 -19.93
C ARG A 17 -11.23 -18.62 -18.44
N SER A 18 -10.38 -19.13 -17.56
CA SER A 18 -10.60 -19.09 -16.11
C SER A 18 -10.42 -17.67 -15.58
N SER A 19 -9.47 -16.91 -16.11
CA SER A 19 -9.26 -15.49 -15.80
C SER A 19 -10.54 -14.67 -16.09
N LYS A 20 -11.11 -14.83 -17.29
CA LYS A 20 -12.37 -14.15 -17.66
C LYS A 20 -13.53 -14.51 -16.73
N ARG A 21 -13.69 -15.79 -16.41
CA ARG A 21 -14.74 -16.26 -15.47
C ARG A 21 -14.55 -15.72 -14.07
N PHE A 22 -13.30 -15.63 -13.61
CA PHE A 22 -12.97 -15.05 -12.30
C PHE A 22 -13.32 -13.56 -12.24
N LEU A 23 -12.97 -12.77 -13.25
CA LEU A 23 -13.33 -11.35 -13.32
C LEU A 23 -14.85 -11.15 -13.31
N GLN A 24 -15.60 -11.94 -14.09
CA GLN A 24 -17.07 -11.90 -14.11
C GLN A 24 -17.68 -12.32 -12.76
N PHE A 25 -17.07 -13.29 -12.07
CA PHE A 25 -17.49 -13.69 -10.72
C PHE A 25 -17.22 -12.57 -9.71
N ALA A 26 -16.04 -11.98 -9.75
CA ALA A 26 -15.64 -10.88 -8.87
C ALA A 26 -16.56 -9.67 -9.01
N ASP A 27 -16.91 -9.30 -10.24
CA ASP A 27 -17.85 -8.23 -10.57
C ASP A 27 -19.26 -8.54 -10.03
N ARG A 28 -19.78 -9.73 -10.34
CA ARG A 28 -21.12 -10.16 -9.89
C ARG A 28 -21.26 -10.16 -8.36
N HIS A 29 -20.21 -10.50 -7.64
CA HIS A 29 -20.20 -10.55 -6.19
C HIS A 29 -19.64 -9.28 -5.52
N ASN A 30 -19.42 -8.24 -6.30
CA ASN A 30 -18.91 -6.96 -5.82
C ASN A 30 -17.66 -7.12 -4.92
N ILE A 31 -16.72 -7.99 -5.35
CA ILE A 31 -15.50 -8.28 -4.58
C ILE A 31 -14.59 -7.04 -4.54
N TRP A 32 -14.65 -6.21 -5.59
CA TRP A 32 -13.97 -4.93 -5.70
C TRP A 32 -14.97 -3.81 -5.98
N PRO A 33 -15.78 -3.40 -4.98
CA PRO A 33 -16.91 -2.49 -5.18
C PRO A 33 -16.52 -1.14 -5.78
N ASP A 34 -15.31 -0.67 -5.51
CA ASP A 34 -14.83 0.66 -5.91
C ASP A 34 -13.64 0.59 -6.88
N ALA A 35 -13.49 -0.52 -7.60
CA ALA A 35 -12.37 -0.69 -8.53
C ALA A 35 -12.41 0.26 -9.75
N GLY A 36 -13.50 1.00 -9.95
CA GLY A 36 -13.64 1.98 -11.02
C GLY A 36 -13.71 1.38 -12.43
N PHE A 37 -13.78 0.06 -12.54
CA PHE A 37 -13.93 -0.63 -13.82
C PHE A 37 -14.97 -1.74 -13.71
N LYS A 38 -15.64 -2.03 -14.84
CA LYS A 38 -16.52 -3.19 -14.97
C LYS A 38 -15.76 -4.34 -15.60
N ALA A 39 -16.13 -5.57 -15.24
CA ALA A 39 -15.43 -6.76 -15.73
C ALA A 39 -15.55 -6.97 -17.25
N ASP A 40 -16.54 -6.38 -17.89
CA ASP A 40 -16.72 -6.35 -19.35
C ASP A 40 -15.84 -5.32 -20.05
N GLU A 41 -15.36 -4.31 -19.33
CA GLU A 41 -14.45 -3.28 -19.84
C GLU A 41 -12.97 -3.70 -19.76
N VAL A 42 -12.66 -4.76 -19.00
CA VAL A 42 -11.29 -5.22 -18.76
C VAL A 42 -11.05 -6.54 -19.46
N THR A 43 -10.09 -6.57 -20.37
CA THR A 43 -9.65 -7.84 -20.97
C THR A 43 -8.78 -8.62 -19.99
N SER A 44 -8.78 -9.97 -20.11
CA SER A 44 -7.90 -10.82 -19.30
C SER A 44 -6.43 -10.43 -19.47
N GLU A 45 -6.04 -10.01 -20.67
CA GLU A 45 -4.69 -9.58 -20.99
C GLU A 45 -4.34 -8.28 -20.26
N SER A 46 -5.18 -7.23 -20.35
CA SER A 46 -4.93 -5.97 -19.65
C SER A 46 -4.90 -6.14 -18.14
N PHE A 47 -5.77 -7.01 -17.58
CA PHE A 47 -5.74 -7.37 -16.16
C PHE A 47 -4.41 -8.02 -15.76
N LEU A 48 -3.93 -9.00 -16.54
CA LEU A 48 -2.67 -9.69 -16.26
C LEU A 48 -1.45 -8.76 -16.39
N ILE A 49 -1.45 -7.87 -17.38
CA ILE A 49 -0.40 -6.86 -17.54
C ILE A 49 -0.38 -5.94 -16.32
N ALA A 50 -1.54 -5.41 -15.91
CA ALA A 50 -1.64 -4.53 -14.74
C ALA A 50 -1.19 -5.24 -13.46
N LEU A 51 -1.62 -6.48 -13.23
CA LEU A 51 -1.22 -7.28 -12.08
C LEU A 51 0.31 -7.51 -12.05
N ASN A 52 0.89 -7.83 -13.19
CA ASN A 52 2.31 -8.11 -13.30
C ASN A 52 3.16 -6.85 -13.09
N THR A 53 2.81 -5.75 -13.72
CA THR A 53 3.61 -4.51 -13.71
C THR A 53 3.39 -3.70 -12.45
N ALA A 54 2.13 -3.47 -12.05
CA ALA A 54 1.81 -2.57 -10.95
C ALA A 54 1.91 -3.23 -9.55
N ILE A 55 1.81 -4.57 -9.47
CA ILE A 55 1.78 -5.27 -8.17
C ILE A 55 2.97 -6.23 -8.01
N ILE A 56 3.17 -7.15 -8.95
CA ILE A 56 4.16 -8.22 -8.79
C ILE A 56 5.59 -7.74 -8.95
N ASN A 57 5.85 -6.94 -9.98
CA ASN A 57 7.19 -6.47 -10.35
C ASN A 57 7.47 -5.03 -9.92
N GLN A 58 6.65 -4.44 -9.03
CA GLN A 58 6.91 -3.11 -8.54
C GLN A 58 8.23 -3.04 -7.74
N THR A 59 8.98 -1.98 -7.95
CA THR A 59 10.25 -1.72 -7.26
C THR A 59 10.14 -0.61 -6.21
N THR A 60 8.94 -0.09 -5.97
CA THR A 60 8.65 1.08 -5.14
C THR A 60 9.34 1.02 -3.76
N MET A 61 9.35 -0.15 -3.11
CA MET A 61 10.01 -0.30 -1.81
C MET A 61 11.53 -0.11 -1.88
N ASN A 62 12.16 -0.58 -2.95
CA ASN A 62 13.60 -0.41 -3.16
C ASN A 62 13.94 1.01 -3.61
N ASP A 63 13.08 1.63 -4.41
CA ASP A 63 13.31 2.96 -4.94
C ASP A 63 13.12 4.04 -3.87
N ILE A 64 12.11 3.87 -3.02
CA ILE A 64 11.84 4.79 -1.91
C ILE A 64 13.02 4.88 -0.91
N THR A 65 13.76 3.79 -0.72
CA THR A 65 14.95 3.76 0.17
C THR A 65 16.14 4.54 -0.37
N LYS A 66 16.15 4.88 -1.65
CA LYS A 66 17.20 5.69 -2.30
C LYS A 66 16.95 7.20 -2.17
N LEU A 67 15.75 7.57 -1.73
CA LEU A 67 15.37 8.97 -1.59
C LEU A 67 15.85 9.51 -0.23
N THR A 68 16.39 10.71 -0.26
CA THR A 68 16.85 11.43 0.94
C THR A 68 15.80 12.41 1.49
N LEU A 69 14.75 12.66 0.71
CA LEU A 69 13.65 13.53 1.11
C LEU A 69 12.83 12.90 2.24
N PRO A 70 12.21 13.69 3.12
CA PRO A 70 11.24 13.20 4.08
C PRO A 70 10.07 12.52 3.37
N ILE A 71 9.68 11.34 3.84
CA ILE A 71 8.62 10.53 3.24
C ILE A 71 7.60 10.17 4.31
N ALA A 72 6.34 10.51 4.08
CA ALA A 72 5.23 10.09 4.93
C ALA A 72 4.39 9.03 4.20
N ILE A 73 4.30 7.84 4.77
CA ILE A 73 3.48 6.75 4.25
C ILE A 73 2.21 6.64 5.08
N LEU A 74 1.05 6.70 4.42
CA LEU A 74 -0.24 6.43 5.03
C LEU A 74 -0.81 5.12 4.46
N SER A 75 -1.19 4.19 5.32
CA SER A 75 -1.76 2.91 4.90
C SER A 75 -2.99 2.49 5.68
N GLY A 76 -3.81 1.63 5.08
CA GLY A 76 -4.92 0.96 5.76
C GLY A 76 -4.50 -0.42 6.29
N LYS A 77 -4.88 -0.75 7.52
CA LYS A 77 -4.62 -2.09 8.09
C LYS A 77 -5.41 -3.20 7.42
N LEU A 78 -6.56 -2.86 6.84
CA LEU A 78 -7.44 -3.81 6.16
C LEU A 78 -7.19 -3.85 4.65
N ASP A 79 -6.15 -3.18 4.16
CA ASP A 79 -5.75 -3.22 2.76
C ASP A 79 -5.05 -4.56 2.45
N PRO A 80 -5.66 -5.43 1.62
CA PRO A 80 -5.10 -6.73 1.30
C PRO A 80 -3.83 -6.67 0.44
N LEU A 81 -3.58 -5.52 -0.20
CA LEU A 81 -2.40 -5.32 -1.06
C LEU A 81 -1.17 -4.86 -0.27
N ILE A 82 -1.37 -4.44 0.98
CA ILE A 82 -0.31 -3.88 1.84
C ILE A 82 0.15 -4.88 2.89
N VAL A 83 1.45 -5.04 3.01
CA VAL A 83 2.07 -5.78 4.10
C VAL A 83 2.54 -4.79 5.16
N GLU A 84 1.69 -4.47 6.12
CA GLU A 84 1.94 -3.46 7.17
C GLU A 84 3.29 -3.67 7.88
N ARG A 85 3.69 -4.92 8.12
CA ARG A 85 4.97 -5.25 8.74
C ARG A 85 6.16 -4.73 7.93
N ASN A 86 6.07 -4.76 6.60
CA ASN A 86 7.14 -4.26 5.73
C ASN A 86 7.22 -2.74 5.80
N LEU A 87 6.10 -2.03 5.84
CA LEU A 87 6.07 -0.58 5.98
C LEU A 87 6.60 -0.12 7.35
N LYS A 88 6.24 -0.83 8.42
CA LYS A 88 6.79 -0.57 9.76
C LYS A 88 8.31 -0.79 9.82
N LYS A 89 8.79 -1.86 9.17
CA LYS A 89 10.22 -2.13 9.08
C LYS A 89 10.93 -1.02 8.29
N LEU A 90 10.38 -0.63 7.14
CA LEU A 90 10.91 0.43 6.32
C LEU A 90 11.04 1.74 7.10
N ALA A 91 9.99 2.18 7.81
CA ALA A 91 10.01 3.38 8.62
C ALA A 91 10.95 3.29 9.85
N LYS A 92 11.22 2.07 10.33
CA LYS A 92 12.19 1.84 11.40
C LYS A 92 13.63 1.92 10.90
N ASP A 93 13.89 1.41 9.71
CA ASP A 93 15.22 1.28 9.13
C ASP A 93 15.71 2.58 8.45
N HIS A 94 14.78 3.54 8.19
CA HIS A 94 15.08 4.79 7.47
C HIS A 94 14.52 6.01 8.21
N ASN A 95 15.39 6.86 8.73
CA ASN A 95 15.04 8.04 9.55
C ASN A 95 14.21 9.09 8.79
N ASN A 96 14.30 9.12 7.47
CA ASN A 96 13.53 10.04 6.62
C ASN A 96 12.13 9.50 6.25
N ILE A 97 11.77 8.30 6.71
CA ILE A 97 10.48 7.68 6.41
C ILE A 97 9.63 7.55 7.66
N THR A 98 8.41 8.06 7.60
CA THR A 98 7.39 7.89 8.64
C THR A 98 6.24 7.03 8.12
N HIS A 99 5.63 6.22 8.99
CA HIS A 99 4.48 5.39 8.63
C HIS A 99 3.33 5.61 9.60
N THR A 100 2.16 5.93 9.06
CA THR A 100 0.91 6.03 9.78
C THR A 100 -0.06 4.97 9.26
N SER A 101 -0.66 4.19 10.17
CA SER A 101 -1.59 3.14 9.83
C SER A 101 -2.99 3.44 10.36
N MET A 102 -4.00 3.30 9.51
CA MET A 102 -5.42 3.49 9.86
C MET A 102 -6.10 2.13 10.07
N ALA A 103 -6.60 1.89 11.27
CA ALA A 103 -7.08 0.58 11.73
C ALA A 103 -8.25 -0.01 10.90
N THR A 104 -9.15 0.85 10.41
CA THR A 104 -10.38 0.45 9.71
C THR A 104 -10.35 0.73 8.21
N GLN A 105 -9.25 1.23 7.70
CA GLN A 105 -9.11 1.62 6.31
C GLN A 105 -8.73 0.41 5.45
N ARG A 106 -9.39 0.29 4.31
CA ARG A 106 -9.06 -0.63 3.21
C ARG A 106 -8.24 0.10 2.14
N HIS A 107 -8.33 -0.36 0.89
CA HIS A 107 -7.59 0.22 -0.23
C HIS A 107 -8.22 1.53 -0.75
N GLU A 108 -9.51 1.72 -0.56
CA GLU A 108 -10.26 2.86 -1.07
C GLU A 108 -9.91 4.16 -0.32
N ILE A 109 -9.98 5.29 -1.02
CA ILE A 109 -9.82 6.63 -0.43
C ILE A 109 -11.18 7.08 0.12
N THR A 110 -11.39 6.89 1.42
CA THR A 110 -12.57 7.39 2.12
C THR A 110 -12.36 8.85 2.59
N ASP A 111 -13.44 9.55 2.95
CA ASP A 111 -13.36 10.90 3.54
C ASP A 111 -12.45 10.95 4.77
N LYS A 112 -12.49 9.92 5.60
CA LYS A 112 -11.62 9.76 6.77
C LYS A 112 -10.15 9.65 6.36
N TYR A 113 -9.88 8.90 5.28
CA TYR A 113 -8.53 8.76 4.73
C TYR A 113 -8.05 10.10 4.15
N ALA A 114 -8.89 10.76 3.34
CA ALA A 114 -8.59 12.06 2.75
C ALA A 114 -8.31 13.13 3.83
N LYS A 115 -9.10 13.16 4.91
CA LYS A 115 -8.87 14.05 6.05
C LYS A 115 -7.51 13.78 6.70
N LYS A 116 -7.19 12.51 6.97
CA LYS A 116 -5.90 12.14 7.58
C LYS A 116 -4.72 12.48 6.67
N LEU A 117 -4.86 12.25 5.37
CA LEU A 117 -3.87 12.65 4.38
C LEU A 117 -3.65 14.17 4.37
N SER A 118 -4.73 14.95 4.42
CA SER A 118 -4.66 16.42 4.50
C SER A 118 -3.93 16.90 5.77
N GLU A 119 -4.14 16.25 6.91
CA GLU A 119 -3.40 16.55 8.15
C GLU A 119 -1.91 16.30 7.99
N ILE A 120 -1.53 15.14 7.42
CA ILE A 120 -0.14 14.79 7.14
C ILE A 120 0.50 15.78 6.19
N MET A 121 -0.21 16.17 5.12
CA MET A 121 0.28 17.17 4.16
C MET A 121 0.52 18.54 4.82
N LYS A 122 -0.38 19.00 5.68
CA LYS A 122 -0.20 20.24 6.45
C LYS A 122 1.02 20.18 7.35
N ASP A 123 1.20 19.08 8.04
CA ASP A 123 2.36 18.86 8.93
C ASP A 123 3.66 18.81 8.13
N TYR A 124 3.63 18.20 6.93
CA TYR A 124 4.76 18.18 6.01
C TYR A 124 5.15 19.58 5.53
N LEU A 125 4.16 20.35 5.09
CA LEU A 125 4.36 21.75 4.65
C LEU A 125 4.82 22.67 5.79
N ALA A 126 4.46 22.36 7.02
CA ALA A 126 4.92 23.06 8.22
C ALA A 126 6.33 22.64 8.69
N GLY A 127 7.03 21.77 7.94
CA GLY A 127 8.38 21.31 8.25
C GLY A 127 8.47 20.31 9.42
N LYS A 128 7.33 19.77 9.90
CA LYS A 128 7.33 18.83 11.03
C LYS A 128 7.93 17.45 10.70
N TYR A 129 8.13 17.14 9.43
CA TYR A 129 8.77 15.93 8.92
C TYR A 129 10.20 16.19 8.42
N SER A 130 10.91 17.15 9.01
CA SER A 130 12.33 17.32 8.74
C SER A 130 13.10 16.10 9.22
N PRO A 131 14.15 15.64 8.50
CA PRO A 131 15.03 14.54 8.95
C PRO A 131 15.61 14.77 10.35
N GLU A 132 15.77 16.02 10.77
CA GLU A 132 16.28 16.40 12.08
C GLU A 132 15.27 16.21 13.22
N THR A 133 13.96 16.18 12.93
CA THR A 133 12.89 16.02 13.93
C THR A 133 12.44 14.58 14.12
N SER A 134 12.92 13.64 13.32
CA SER A 134 12.51 12.24 13.33
C SER A 134 13.30 11.36 14.31
N HIS A 135 14.08 11.93 15.23
CA HIS A 135 14.68 11.14 16.30
C HIS A 135 13.57 10.56 17.19
N PRO A 136 13.46 9.22 17.32
CA PRO A 136 12.56 8.65 18.31
C PRO A 136 13.00 9.17 19.68
N ILE A 137 12.05 9.75 20.42
CA ILE A 137 12.25 10.05 21.84
C ILE A 137 12.58 8.72 22.52
N THR A 138 13.85 8.45 22.70
CA THR A 138 14.32 7.36 23.53
C THR A 138 13.79 7.66 24.92
N LYS A 139 12.76 6.92 25.36
CA LYS A 139 12.33 6.93 26.75
C LYS A 139 13.55 6.56 27.59
N SER A 140 14.18 7.56 28.16
CA SER A 140 15.20 7.40 29.19
C SER A 140 14.61 6.48 30.26
N LYS A 141 15.17 5.28 30.40
CA LYS A 141 14.90 4.46 31.58
C LYS A 141 15.42 5.29 32.77
N ARG A 142 14.49 5.89 33.53
CA ARG A 142 14.82 6.38 34.86
C ARG A 142 15.32 5.18 35.65
N GLY A 143 16.62 5.20 35.97
CA GLY A 143 17.21 4.28 36.91
C GLY A 143 16.52 4.47 38.24
N SER A 144 15.98 3.38 38.76
CA SER A 144 15.65 3.27 40.18
C SER A 144 16.93 3.10 40.94
N LEU A 145 17.22 4.09 41.81
CA LEU A 145 18.03 3.91 43.00
C LEU A 145 17.26 3.12 44.03
#